data_1a01896f9c173c4145c984c51aa35439
#
_entry.id   1a01896f9c173c4145c984c51aa35439
#
_cell.length_a   1.000
_cell.length_b   1.000
_cell.length_c   1.000
_cell.angle_alpha   90.00
_cell.angle_beta   90.00
_cell.angle_gamma   90.00
#
_symmetry.space_group_name_H-M   'P 1'
#
loop_
_entity.id
_entity.type
_entity.pdbx_description
1 polymer ?
#
loop_
_entity_poly.entity_id
_entity_poly.type
_entity_poly.pdbx_seq_one_letter_code
_entity_poly.pdbx_strand_id
1 'polypeptide(L)'
;MKQIKSLASVGLGDIIGSGITAVFWFYLAILMNPDSFGELHYFISIAAIVSYFALIGSQNTITVYVAKKIPIQTTFNFISLIGGIIGFVILYLLFQRIDIGFLVFGYIIYNLVIGQLLGKQEYKNYFKYVIIQKILTPVFGLSLFFILDIQGVIYGLAISYVFFSFVIIKNFTKVKIDFKLLYPRKGFIINNYLNGLNGTVHGQADKIIIMPILGAALLGNYSLSLQIISMMMIFSAILYKYMLPQESAGYNIELIKKLLIFSSIILTIIGFFIVPIIVPTIFPKYTDAIEPIKIMSFSIIPMSISRI
;
A
#
# COMPACT_ATOMS: atom_id res chain seq x y z
N MET A 1 -18.72 -14.94 -18.04
CA MET A 1 -19.35 -13.69 -17.57
C MET A 1 -19.16 -13.42 -16.06
N LYS A 2 -19.33 -14.40 -15.15
CA LYS A 2 -19.20 -14.18 -13.69
C LYS A 2 -17.77 -13.84 -13.25
N GLN A 3 -16.74 -14.47 -13.85
CA GLN A 3 -15.32 -14.22 -13.58
C GLN A 3 -14.87 -12.82 -14.06
N ILE A 4 -15.32 -12.37 -15.22
CA ILE A 4 -15.01 -11.02 -15.75
C ILE A 4 -15.60 -9.93 -14.87
N LYS A 5 -16.84 -10.11 -14.37
CA LYS A 5 -17.47 -9.17 -13.43
C LYS A 5 -16.73 -9.11 -12.09
N SER A 6 -16.18 -10.23 -11.61
CA SER A 6 -15.41 -10.24 -10.36
C SER A 6 -14.03 -9.58 -10.52
N LEU A 7 -13.36 -9.80 -11.65
CA LEU A 7 -12.09 -9.15 -11.96
C LEU A 7 -12.26 -7.64 -12.14
N ALA A 8 -13.34 -7.22 -12.81
CA ALA A 8 -13.69 -5.82 -12.97
C ALA A 8 -13.96 -5.14 -11.61
N SER A 9 -14.64 -5.81 -10.67
CA SER A 9 -14.90 -5.22 -9.34
C SER A 9 -13.62 -5.02 -8.52
N VAL A 10 -12.65 -5.96 -8.57
CA VAL A 10 -11.34 -5.78 -7.93
C VAL A 10 -10.59 -4.63 -8.57
N GLY A 11 -10.48 -4.61 -9.90
CA GLY A 11 -9.78 -3.56 -10.62
C GLY A 11 -10.35 -2.16 -10.40
N LEU A 12 -11.68 -2.01 -10.43
CA LEU A 12 -12.35 -0.73 -10.18
C LEU A 12 -12.15 -0.25 -8.73
N GLY A 13 -12.20 -1.16 -7.75
CA GLY A 13 -11.93 -0.82 -6.35
C GLY A 13 -10.54 -0.23 -6.15
N ASP A 14 -9.54 -0.84 -6.77
CA ASP A 14 -8.17 -0.36 -6.68
C ASP A 14 -7.97 0.98 -7.41
N ILE A 15 -8.60 1.19 -8.56
CA ILE A 15 -8.50 2.45 -9.33
C ILE A 15 -9.15 3.60 -8.55
N ILE A 16 -10.40 3.43 -8.12
CA ILE A 16 -11.14 4.44 -7.35
C ILE A 16 -10.40 4.71 -6.03
N GLY A 17 -9.97 3.64 -5.35
CA GLY A 17 -9.20 3.74 -4.12
C GLY A 17 -7.88 4.47 -4.28
N SER A 18 -7.16 4.27 -5.40
CA SER A 18 -5.94 5.02 -5.71
C SER A 18 -6.20 6.49 -5.94
N GLY A 19 -7.30 6.84 -6.63
CA GLY A 19 -7.71 8.23 -6.82
C GLY A 19 -8.01 8.94 -5.49
N ILE A 20 -8.81 8.32 -4.61
CA ILE A 20 -9.11 8.86 -3.27
C ILE A 20 -7.81 9.04 -2.46
N THR A 21 -6.93 8.05 -2.52
CA THR A 21 -5.64 8.10 -1.80
C THR A 21 -4.75 9.22 -2.33
N ALA A 22 -4.66 9.41 -3.65
CA ALA A 22 -3.86 10.47 -4.25
C ALA A 22 -4.35 11.86 -3.81
N VAL A 23 -5.67 12.10 -3.86
CA VAL A 23 -6.27 13.36 -3.41
C VAL A 23 -5.96 13.62 -1.92
N PHE A 24 -6.07 12.60 -1.07
CA PHE A 24 -5.75 12.71 0.35
C PHE A 24 -4.29 13.13 0.59
N TRP A 25 -3.33 12.46 -0.06
CA TRP A 25 -1.91 12.75 0.12
C TRP A 25 -1.52 14.12 -0.44
N PHE A 26 -2.07 14.51 -1.59
CA PHE A 26 -1.81 15.85 -2.14
C PHE A 26 -2.39 16.95 -1.26
N TYR A 27 -3.60 16.73 -0.70
CA TYR A 27 -4.18 17.69 0.21
C TYR A 27 -3.36 17.83 1.51
N LEU A 28 -2.85 16.73 2.06
CA LEU A 28 -1.94 16.78 3.19
C LEU A 28 -0.63 17.51 2.85
N ALA A 29 -0.06 17.29 1.66
CA ALA A 29 1.14 17.99 1.23
C ALA A 29 0.91 19.51 1.10
N ILE A 30 -0.29 19.97 0.73
CA ILE A 30 -0.63 21.40 0.72
C ILE A 30 -0.67 21.95 2.16
N LEU A 31 -1.23 21.22 3.11
CA LEU A 31 -1.37 21.64 4.50
C LEU A 31 -0.04 21.65 5.24
N MET A 32 0.77 20.62 5.04
CA MET A 32 2.02 20.38 5.76
C MET A 32 3.20 21.12 5.11
N ASN A 33 4.28 21.27 5.87
CA ASN A 33 5.59 21.62 5.32
C ASN A 33 6.38 20.34 4.95
N PRO A 34 7.48 20.45 4.18
CA PRO A 34 8.28 19.29 3.79
C PRO A 34 8.79 18.48 4.98
N ASP A 35 9.22 19.11 6.07
CA ASP A 35 9.72 18.43 7.26
C ASP A 35 8.65 17.53 7.89
N SER A 36 7.47 18.09 8.15
CA SER A 36 6.35 17.34 8.74
C SER A 36 5.86 16.21 7.82
N PHE A 37 5.83 16.46 6.51
CA PHE A 37 5.43 15.45 5.52
C PHE A 37 6.47 14.32 5.40
N GLY A 38 7.77 14.66 5.51
CA GLY A 38 8.85 13.70 5.54
C GLY A 38 8.81 12.84 6.80
N GLU A 39 8.65 13.45 7.97
CA GLU A 39 8.49 12.74 9.24
C GLU A 39 7.31 11.76 9.20
N LEU A 40 6.16 12.20 8.67
CA LEU A 40 4.98 11.36 8.49
C LEU A 40 5.30 10.12 7.64
N HIS A 41 5.92 10.31 6.47
CA HIS A 41 6.28 9.20 5.58
C HIS A 41 7.35 8.28 6.15
N TYR A 42 8.28 8.79 6.97
CA TYR A 42 9.25 7.99 7.69
C TYR A 42 8.57 7.00 8.64
N PHE A 43 7.69 7.49 9.51
CA PHE A 43 6.99 6.63 10.47
C PHE A 43 6.02 5.65 9.82
N ILE A 44 5.35 6.06 8.75
CA ILE A 44 4.53 5.15 7.93
C ILE A 44 5.39 4.02 7.35
N SER A 45 6.59 4.33 6.87
CA SER A 45 7.49 3.34 6.28
C SER A 45 8.02 2.36 7.32
N ILE A 46 8.36 2.84 8.52
CA ILE A 46 8.74 1.98 9.66
C ILE A 46 7.58 1.05 10.04
N ALA A 47 6.36 1.59 10.20
CA ALA A 47 5.20 0.80 10.53
C ALA A 47 4.90 -0.28 9.46
N ALA A 48 5.07 0.05 8.18
CA ALA A 48 4.89 -0.89 7.08
C ALA A 48 5.90 -2.05 7.13
N ILE A 49 7.19 -1.76 7.35
CA ILE A 49 8.22 -2.81 7.46
C ILE A 49 7.98 -3.69 8.68
N VAL A 50 7.74 -3.09 9.86
CA VAL A 50 7.51 -3.85 11.10
C VAL A 50 6.25 -4.70 11.00
N SER A 51 5.18 -4.19 10.39
CA SER A 51 3.96 -4.96 10.16
C SER A 51 4.22 -6.16 9.25
N TYR A 52 5.07 -6.01 8.24
CA TYR A 52 5.40 -7.12 7.34
C TYR A 52 6.19 -8.22 8.04
N PHE A 53 7.13 -7.86 8.92
CA PHE A 53 7.80 -8.85 9.76
C PHE A 53 6.82 -9.64 10.62
N ALA A 54 5.83 -8.98 11.20
CA ALA A 54 4.79 -9.62 12.00
C ALA A 54 3.84 -10.54 11.19
N LEU A 55 3.63 -10.23 9.91
CA LEU A 55 2.71 -10.99 9.04
C LEU A 55 3.24 -12.36 8.60
N ILE A 56 4.54 -12.57 8.54
CA ILE A 56 5.18 -13.84 8.09
C ILE A 56 4.62 -14.34 6.74
N GLY A 57 4.43 -13.42 5.76
CA GLY A 57 3.87 -13.74 4.44
C GLY A 57 2.39 -14.11 4.44
N SER A 58 1.65 -13.73 5.48
CA SER A 58 0.30 -14.22 5.76
C SER A 58 -0.73 -13.90 4.68
N GLN A 59 -0.70 -12.71 4.06
CA GLN A 59 -1.73 -12.33 3.09
C GLN A 59 -1.84 -13.33 1.93
N ASN A 60 -0.73 -13.59 1.22
CA ASN A 60 -0.71 -14.50 0.09
C ASN A 60 -0.96 -15.95 0.53
N THR A 61 -0.37 -16.34 1.67
CA THR A 61 -0.55 -17.67 2.23
C THR A 61 -2.00 -17.94 2.60
N ILE A 62 -2.66 -17.00 3.28
CA ILE A 62 -4.09 -17.08 3.61
C ILE A 62 -4.92 -17.15 2.33
N THR A 63 -4.66 -16.28 1.34
CA THR A 63 -5.38 -16.29 0.06
C THR A 63 -5.36 -17.67 -0.59
N VAL A 64 -4.17 -18.28 -0.71
CA VAL A 64 -4.02 -19.57 -1.38
C VAL A 64 -4.67 -20.71 -0.59
N TYR A 65 -4.42 -20.79 0.72
CA TYR A 65 -4.90 -21.94 1.50
C TYR A 65 -6.38 -21.85 1.87
N VAL A 66 -6.92 -20.64 2.06
CA VAL A 66 -8.38 -20.46 2.21
C VAL A 66 -9.11 -20.82 0.92
N ALA A 67 -8.55 -20.48 -0.26
CA ALA A 67 -9.10 -20.93 -1.55
C ALA A 67 -9.09 -22.46 -1.68
N LYS A 68 -8.10 -23.15 -1.10
CA LYS A 68 -8.03 -24.61 -0.99
C LYS A 68 -8.87 -25.19 0.16
N LYS A 69 -9.69 -24.37 0.82
CA LYS A 69 -10.54 -24.75 1.99
C LYS A 69 -9.74 -25.27 3.19
N ILE A 70 -8.48 -24.88 3.35
CA ILE A 70 -7.64 -25.22 4.50
C ILE A 70 -7.80 -24.10 5.56
N PRO A 71 -8.21 -24.41 6.80
CA PRO A 71 -8.56 -23.41 7.81
C PRO A 71 -7.32 -22.82 8.53
N ILE A 72 -6.39 -22.25 7.77
CA ILE A 72 -5.10 -21.73 8.26
C ILE A 72 -5.18 -20.31 8.84
N GLN A 73 -6.28 -19.59 8.54
CA GLN A 73 -6.40 -18.15 8.82
C GLN A 73 -6.30 -17.81 10.31
N THR A 74 -6.88 -18.60 11.20
CA THR A 74 -6.85 -18.31 12.64
C THR A 74 -5.44 -18.46 13.22
N THR A 75 -4.69 -19.46 12.74
CA THR A 75 -3.30 -19.67 13.17
C THR A 75 -2.41 -18.48 12.73
N PHE A 76 -2.58 -17.99 11.48
CA PHE A 76 -1.87 -16.81 11.03
C PHE A 76 -2.32 -15.53 11.73
N ASN A 77 -3.62 -15.36 12.00
CA ASN A 77 -4.12 -14.24 12.79
C ASN A 77 -3.43 -14.19 14.17
N PHE A 78 -3.34 -15.34 14.83
CA PHE A 78 -2.70 -15.45 16.15
C PHE A 78 -1.21 -15.08 16.11
N ILE A 79 -0.44 -15.68 15.18
CA ILE A 79 1.00 -15.39 15.03
C ILE A 79 1.24 -13.93 14.70
N SER A 80 0.48 -13.38 13.75
CA SER A 80 0.64 -12.00 13.31
C SER A 80 0.26 -10.98 14.40
N LEU A 81 -0.73 -11.28 15.24
CA LEU A 81 -1.07 -10.41 16.36
C LEU A 81 0.02 -10.42 17.44
N ILE A 82 0.61 -11.59 17.74
CA ILE A 82 1.77 -11.66 18.67
C ILE A 82 2.95 -10.88 18.08
N GLY A 83 3.27 -11.10 16.79
CA GLY A 83 4.31 -10.33 16.11
C GLY A 83 4.04 -8.83 16.14
N GLY A 84 2.78 -8.42 16.00
CA GLY A 84 2.32 -7.05 16.13
C GLY A 84 2.56 -6.44 17.53
N ILE A 85 2.29 -7.22 18.60
CA ILE A 85 2.58 -6.80 19.98
C ILE A 85 4.08 -6.60 20.17
N ILE A 86 4.90 -7.54 19.70
CA ILE A 86 6.37 -7.42 19.79
C ILE A 86 6.83 -6.18 19.02
N GLY A 87 6.35 -5.99 17.79
CA GLY A 87 6.66 -4.82 16.96
C GLY A 87 6.24 -3.50 17.63
N PHE A 88 5.04 -3.46 18.24
CA PHE A 88 4.55 -2.31 18.99
C PHE A 88 5.50 -1.95 20.15
N VAL A 89 5.87 -2.94 20.96
CA VAL A 89 6.76 -2.73 22.11
C VAL A 89 8.13 -2.22 21.65
N ILE A 90 8.72 -2.82 20.62
CA ILE A 90 10.00 -2.37 20.07
C ILE A 90 9.90 -0.92 19.58
N LEU A 91 8.87 -0.56 18.82
CA LEU A 91 8.70 0.79 18.29
C LEU A 91 8.46 1.81 19.40
N TYR A 92 7.69 1.43 20.43
CA TYR A 92 7.49 2.29 21.59
C TYR A 92 8.79 2.56 22.36
N LEU A 93 9.61 1.53 22.56
CA LEU A 93 10.91 1.70 23.23
C LEU A 93 11.89 2.56 22.43
N LEU A 94 11.87 2.45 21.09
CA LEU A 94 12.77 3.21 20.22
C LEU A 94 12.36 4.66 20.03
N PHE A 95 11.07 4.92 19.85
CA PHE A 95 10.56 6.22 19.42
C PHE A 95 9.67 6.93 20.45
N GLN A 96 9.28 6.27 21.55
CA GLN A 96 8.34 6.77 22.55
C GLN A 96 7.01 7.24 21.94
N ARG A 97 6.58 6.59 20.82
CA ARG A 97 5.39 6.93 20.05
C ARG A 97 4.43 5.74 19.96
N ILE A 98 3.22 5.94 20.45
CA ILE A 98 2.16 4.92 20.52
C ILE A 98 1.44 4.80 19.16
N ASP A 99 1.25 5.91 18.46
CA ASP A 99 0.55 6.01 17.19
C ASP A 99 1.12 5.07 16.11
N ILE A 100 2.46 4.96 16.02
CA ILE A 100 3.14 4.08 15.07
C ILE A 100 2.80 2.61 15.33
N GLY A 101 2.77 2.21 16.60
CA GLY A 101 2.40 0.86 17.00
C GLY A 101 0.94 0.51 16.65
N PHE A 102 0.00 1.44 16.82
CA PHE A 102 -1.37 1.26 16.35
C PHE A 102 -1.46 1.12 14.84
N LEU A 103 -0.63 1.85 14.07
CA LEU A 103 -0.59 1.71 12.63
C LEU A 103 -0.06 0.33 12.19
N VAL A 104 0.91 -0.25 12.93
CA VAL A 104 1.36 -1.63 12.71
C VAL A 104 0.19 -2.61 12.80
N PHE A 105 -0.62 -2.52 13.86
CA PHE A 105 -1.83 -3.34 13.99
C PHE A 105 -2.82 -3.09 12.85
N GLY A 106 -3.03 -1.84 12.47
CA GLY A 106 -3.87 -1.49 11.32
C GLY A 106 -3.45 -2.22 10.05
N TYR A 107 -2.17 -2.18 9.69
CA TYR A 107 -1.64 -2.89 8.53
C TYR A 107 -1.77 -4.40 8.63
N ILE A 108 -1.51 -4.99 9.81
CA ILE A 108 -1.68 -6.42 10.05
C ILE A 108 -3.14 -6.83 9.81
N ILE A 109 -4.08 -6.15 10.45
CA ILE A 109 -5.52 -6.45 10.34
C ILE A 109 -5.98 -6.37 8.89
N TYR A 110 -5.60 -5.30 8.19
CA TYR A 110 -5.98 -5.09 6.79
C TYR A 110 -5.46 -6.23 5.90
N ASN A 111 -4.18 -6.56 5.99
CA ASN A 111 -3.57 -7.62 5.16
C ASN A 111 -4.21 -8.99 5.41
N LEU A 112 -4.48 -9.34 6.67
CA LEU A 112 -5.14 -10.61 7.04
C LEU A 112 -6.56 -10.69 6.49
N VAL A 113 -7.33 -9.60 6.58
CA VAL A 113 -8.71 -9.53 6.08
C VAL A 113 -8.75 -9.61 4.55
N ILE A 114 -7.90 -8.83 3.87
CA ILE A 114 -7.81 -8.86 2.40
C ILE A 114 -7.42 -10.25 1.91
N GLY A 115 -6.42 -10.89 2.52
CA GLY A 115 -6.02 -12.26 2.17
C GLY A 115 -7.19 -13.25 2.31
N GLN A 116 -8.00 -13.12 3.36
CA GLN A 116 -9.15 -13.97 3.59
C GLN A 116 -10.28 -13.73 2.58
N LEU A 117 -10.61 -12.48 2.26
CA LEU A 117 -11.66 -12.15 1.29
C LEU A 117 -11.31 -12.65 -0.11
N LEU A 118 -10.06 -12.46 -0.53
CA LEU A 118 -9.56 -12.97 -1.80
C LEU A 118 -9.56 -14.50 -1.83
N GLY A 119 -9.12 -15.16 -0.75
CA GLY A 119 -9.11 -16.62 -0.64
C GLY A 119 -10.52 -17.23 -0.67
N LYS A 120 -11.52 -16.57 -0.10
CA LYS A 120 -12.93 -16.96 -0.19
C LYS A 120 -13.60 -16.58 -1.50
N GLN A 121 -12.90 -15.88 -2.39
CA GLN A 121 -13.44 -15.32 -3.63
C GLN A 121 -14.64 -14.38 -3.40
N GLU A 122 -14.65 -13.69 -2.25
CA GLU A 122 -15.68 -12.73 -1.87
C GLU A 122 -15.39 -11.33 -2.49
N TYR A 123 -15.27 -11.24 -3.81
CA TYR A 123 -14.81 -10.04 -4.53
C TYR A 123 -15.69 -8.80 -4.32
N LYS A 124 -17.00 -8.98 -4.09
CA LYS A 124 -17.91 -7.87 -3.76
C LYS A 124 -17.58 -7.27 -2.39
N ASN A 125 -17.32 -8.14 -1.40
CA ASN A 125 -16.91 -7.71 -0.08
C ASN A 125 -15.52 -7.08 -0.12
N TYR A 126 -14.58 -7.67 -0.87
CA TYR A 126 -13.27 -7.07 -1.12
C TYR A 126 -13.40 -5.62 -1.63
N PHE A 127 -14.17 -5.40 -2.72
CA PHE A 127 -14.42 -4.07 -3.27
C PHE A 127 -14.99 -3.12 -2.20
N LYS A 128 -16.05 -3.54 -1.51
CA LYS A 128 -16.68 -2.74 -0.45
C LYS A 128 -15.68 -2.36 0.66
N TYR A 129 -14.89 -3.33 1.12
CA TYR A 129 -13.92 -3.09 2.19
C TYR A 129 -12.79 -2.15 1.75
N VAL A 130 -12.25 -2.35 0.55
CA VAL A 130 -11.20 -1.46 0.00
C VAL A 130 -11.72 -0.03 -0.11
N ILE A 131 -12.90 0.17 -0.68
CA ILE A 131 -13.47 1.52 -0.84
C ILE A 131 -13.78 2.17 0.53
N ILE A 132 -14.38 1.43 1.46
CA ILE A 132 -14.65 1.95 2.81
C ILE A 132 -13.33 2.39 3.47
N GLN A 133 -12.30 1.56 3.44
CA GLN A 133 -10.99 1.89 4.01
C GLN A 133 -10.42 3.16 3.38
N LYS A 134 -10.49 3.27 2.03
CA LYS A 134 -9.98 4.43 1.29
C LYS A 134 -10.75 5.73 1.58
N ILE A 135 -12.04 5.63 1.92
CA ILE A 135 -12.85 6.79 2.37
C ILE A 135 -12.56 7.12 3.83
N LEU A 136 -12.44 6.11 4.70
CA LEU A 136 -12.17 6.33 6.13
C LEU A 136 -10.78 6.96 6.35
N THR A 137 -9.81 6.66 5.48
CA THR A 137 -8.46 7.23 5.55
C THR A 137 -8.46 8.77 5.52
N PRO A 138 -9.00 9.46 4.51
CA PRO A 138 -9.07 10.92 4.52
C PRO A 138 -9.99 11.46 5.62
N VAL A 139 -11.10 10.79 5.92
CA VAL A 139 -12.02 11.24 6.99
C VAL A 139 -11.31 11.29 8.33
N PHE A 140 -10.75 10.19 8.80
CA PHE A 140 -10.05 10.16 10.08
C PHE A 140 -8.68 10.84 10.03
N GLY A 141 -7.94 10.67 8.92
CA GLY A 141 -6.62 11.27 8.77
C GLY A 141 -6.66 12.80 8.83
N LEU A 142 -7.58 13.44 8.09
CA LEU A 142 -7.71 14.90 8.13
C LEU A 142 -8.36 15.39 9.42
N SER A 143 -9.40 14.73 9.91
CA SER A 143 -10.05 15.16 11.15
C SER A 143 -9.09 15.15 12.34
N LEU A 144 -8.29 14.10 12.46
CA LEU A 144 -7.31 13.99 13.54
C LEU A 144 -6.05 14.82 13.28
N PHE A 145 -5.69 15.11 12.03
CA PHE A 145 -4.61 16.03 11.71
C PHE A 145 -4.81 17.41 12.33
N PHE A 146 -6.02 17.97 12.25
CA PHE A 146 -6.32 19.27 12.84
C PHE A 146 -6.31 19.29 14.38
N ILE A 147 -6.25 18.12 15.04
CA ILE A 147 -6.25 18.01 16.51
C ILE A 147 -4.85 17.63 17.04
N LEU A 148 -4.18 16.70 16.38
CA LEU A 148 -2.96 16.04 16.83
C LEU A 148 -1.81 16.13 15.83
N ASP A 149 -1.94 16.94 14.78
CA ASP A 149 -0.93 17.14 13.74
C ASP A 149 -0.51 15.80 13.10
N ILE A 150 0.80 15.56 12.93
CA ILE A 150 1.36 14.34 12.30
C ILE A 150 0.84 13.07 12.99
N GLN A 151 0.82 13.06 14.32
CA GLN A 151 0.32 11.91 15.08
C GLN A 151 -1.14 11.62 14.76
N GLY A 152 -1.94 12.66 14.56
CA GLY A 152 -3.34 12.55 14.17
C GLY A 152 -3.53 11.85 12.84
N VAL A 153 -2.69 12.14 11.85
CA VAL A 153 -2.72 11.42 10.56
C VAL A 153 -2.44 9.93 10.75
N ILE A 154 -1.42 9.59 11.56
CA ILE A 154 -1.03 8.19 11.81
C ILE A 154 -2.14 7.44 12.55
N TYR A 155 -2.76 8.04 13.58
CA TYR A 155 -3.93 7.48 14.24
C TYR A 155 -5.10 7.32 13.28
N GLY A 156 -5.38 8.30 12.44
CA GLY A 156 -6.45 8.24 11.45
C GLY A 156 -6.26 7.10 10.46
N LEU A 157 -5.03 6.89 9.98
CA LEU A 157 -4.68 5.73 9.18
C LEU A 157 -4.94 4.43 9.95
N ALA A 158 -4.44 4.32 11.19
CA ALA A 158 -4.63 3.12 12.00
C ALA A 158 -6.12 2.80 12.21
N ILE A 159 -6.93 3.77 12.58
CA ILE A 159 -8.38 3.62 12.80
C ILE A 159 -9.08 3.15 11.53
N SER A 160 -8.71 3.69 10.36
CA SER A 160 -9.30 3.30 9.08
C SER A 160 -9.11 1.81 8.76
N TYR A 161 -8.05 1.21 9.25
CA TYR A 161 -7.76 -0.22 9.10
C TYR A 161 -8.38 -1.09 10.20
N VAL A 162 -8.35 -0.62 11.46
CA VAL A 162 -8.86 -1.37 12.63
C VAL A 162 -10.36 -1.60 12.54
N PHE A 163 -11.09 -0.77 11.79
CA PHE A 163 -12.52 -0.98 11.51
C PHE A 163 -12.84 -2.41 11.04
N PHE A 164 -11.89 -3.13 10.45
CA PHE A 164 -12.08 -4.48 9.95
C PHE A 164 -11.73 -5.59 10.95
N SER A 165 -11.34 -5.26 12.16
CA SER A 165 -10.95 -6.22 13.21
C SER A 165 -12.05 -7.25 13.55
N PHE A 166 -13.34 -6.89 13.35
CA PHE A 166 -14.46 -7.81 13.57
C PHE A 166 -14.37 -9.09 12.71
N VAL A 167 -13.76 -9.03 11.52
CA VAL A 167 -13.57 -10.20 10.67
C VAL A 167 -12.58 -11.17 11.31
N ILE A 168 -11.50 -10.63 11.93
CA ILE A 168 -10.49 -11.43 12.63
C ILE A 168 -11.09 -12.06 13.89
N ILE A 169 -11.81 -11.27 14.70
CA ILE A 169 -12.47 -11.74 15.91
C ILE A 169 -13.42 -12.92 15.58
N LYS A 170 -14.21 -12.79 14.52
CA LYS A 170 -15.10 -13.87 14.06
C LYS A 170 -14.35 -15.14 13.65
N ASN A 171 -13.11 -15.05 13.21
CA ASN A 171 -12.32 -16.24 12.89
C ASN A 171 -11.95 -17.03 14.14
N PHE A 172 -11.55 -16.34 15.22
CA PHE A 172 -11.21 -16.99 16.49
C PHE A 172 -12.39 -17.76 17.12
N THR A 173 -13.63 -17.33 16.84
CA THR A 173 -14.83 -18.03 17.33
C THR A 173 -15.20 -19.26 16.49
N LYS A 174 -14.74 -19.35 15.23
CA LYS A 174 -15.16 -20.38 14.29
C LYS A 174 -14.12 -21.46 14.03
N VAL A 175 -12.85 -21.13 14.12
CA VAL A 175 -11.73 -21.99 13.70
C VAL A 175 -10.68 -22.02 14.80
N LYS A 176 -10.29 -23.22 15.23
CA LYS A 176 -9.25 -23.41 16.25
C LYS A 176 -7.86 -23.08 15.67
N ILE A 177 -6.96 -22.64 16.53
CA ILE A 177 -5.55 -22.47 16.22
C ILE A 177 -4.92 -23.88 16.06
N ASP A 178 -4.27 -24.13 14.94
CA ASP A 178 -3.59 -25.38 14.66
C ASP A 178 -2.25 -25.16 13.96
N PHE A 179 -1.18 -25.22 14.72
CA PHE A 179 0.18 -25.08 14.22
C PHE A 179 0.65 -26.25 13.34
N LYS A 180 0.01 -27.44 13.47
CA LYS A 180 0.34 -28.60 12.63
C LYS A 180 0.09 -28.33 11.16
N LEU A 181 -0.83 -27.43 10.84
CA LEU A 181 -1.11 -27.01 9.48
C LEU A 181 0.06 -26.28 8.81
N LEU A 182 0.98 -25.69 9.59
CA LEU A 182 2.10 -24.90 9.07
C LEU A 182 3.25 -25.78 8.57
N TYR A 183 3.55 -26.86 9.29
CA TYR A 183 4.73 -27.69 9.03
C TYR A 183 4.80 -28.21 7.58
N PRO A 184 3.77 -28.87 7.01
CA PRO A 184 3.83 -29.37 5.64
C PRO A 184 3.81 -28.24 4.59
N ARG A 185 3.61 -27.00 5.00
CA ARG A 185 3.48 -25.81 4.12
C ARG A 185 4.61 -24.82 4.28
N LYS A 186 5.61 -25.13 5.12
CA LYS A 186 6.71 -24.23 5.48
C LYS A 186 7.43 -23.65 4.26
N GLY A 187 7.68 -24.45 3.23
CA GLY A 187 8.38 -23.99 2.02
C GLY A 187 7.62 -22.89 1.29
N PHE A 188 6.31 -23.06 1.11
CA PHE A 188 5.45 -22.04 0.50
C PHE A 188 5.35 -20.77 1.38
N ILE A 189 5.22 -20.92 2.69
CA ILE A 189 5.13 -19.83 3.66
C ILE A 189 6.42 -19.00 3.62
N ILE A 190 7.59 -19.66 3.72
CA ILE A 190 8.89 -18.98 3.73
C ILE A 190 9.13 -18.27 2.40
N ASN A 191 8.85 -18.92 1.27
CA ASN A 191 9.04 -18.28 -0.04
C ASN A 191 8.16 -17.06 -0.23
N ASN A 192 6.88 -17.11 0.15
CA ASN A 192 6.00 -15.95 0.11
C ASN A 192 6.45 -14.85 1.08
N TYR A 193 6.95 -15.22 2.26
CA TYR A 193 7.49 -14.28 3.22
C TYR A 193 8.69 -13.52 2.64
N LEU A 194 9.67 -14.24 2.09
CA LEU A 194 10.88 -13.64 1.52
C LEU A 194 10.54 -12.73 0.32
N ASN A 195 9.65 -13.19 -0.57
CA ASN A 195 9.23 -12.38 -1.72
C ASN A 195 8.52 -11.09 -1.29
N GLY A 196 7.63 -11.17 -0.35
CA GLY A 196 6.91 -9.99 0.11
C GLY A 196 7.77 -9.08 1.00
N LEU A 197 8.71 -9.63 1.77
CA LEU A 197 9.70 -8.85 2.52
C LEU A 197 10.56 -8.03 1.55
N ASN A 198 11.06 -8.66 0.50
CA ASN A 198 11.79 -7.96 -0.57
C ASN A 198 10.97 -6.81 -1.16
N GLY A 199 9.71 -7.06 -1.52
CA GLY A 199 8.82 -6.01 -2.05
C GLY A 199 8.56 -4.86 -1.06
N THR A 200 8.37 -5.18 0.24
CA THR A 200 8.13 -4.17 1.27
C THR A 200 9.38 -3.35 1.56
N VAL A 201 10.54 -4.01 1.67
CA VAL A 201 11.82 -3.33 1.87
C VAL A 201 12.13 -2.42 0.68
N HIS A 202 12.01 -2.91 -0.56
CA HIS A 202 12.19 -2.08 -1.76
C HIS A 202 11.26 -0.85 -1.81
N GLY A 203 10.05 -0.97 -1.32
CA GLY A 203 9.08 0.13 -1.33
C GLY A 203 9.25 1.14 -0.18
N GLN A 204 10.04 0.84 0.85
CA GLN A 204 10.11 1.65 2.07
C GLN A 204 11.53 1.96 2.57
N ALA A 205 12.55 1.19 2.15
CA ALA A 205 13.92 1.32 2.67
C ALA A 205 14.54 2.69 2.36
N ASP A 206 14.24 3.22 1.18
CA ASP A 206 14.66 4.56 0.76
C ASP A 206 14.29 5.62 1.82
N LYS A 207 13.05 5.62 2.28
CA LYS A 207 12.54 6.60 3.25
C LYS A 207 13.19 6.45 4.63
N ILE A 208 13.45 5.20 5.03
CA ILE A 208 14.11 4.91 6.31
C ILE A 208 15.58 5.35 6.28
N ILE A 209 16.22 5.29 5.11
CA ILE A 209 17.62 5.71 4.94
C ILE A 209 17.73 7.22 4.78
N ILE A 210 16.84 7.83 4.00
CA ILE A 210 16.89 9.29 3.69
C ILE A 210 16.72 10.12 4.97
N MET A 211 15.75 9.78 5.83
CA MET A 211 15.42 10.58 7.01
C MET A 211 16.62 10.84 7.94
N PRO A 212 17.36 9.80 8.43
CA PRO A 212 18.46 10.01 9.35
C PRO A 212 19.73 10.59 8.70
N ILE A 213 19.91 10.45 7.39
CA ILE A 213 21.11 10.88 6.67
C ILE A 213 20.95 12.28 6.08
N LEU A 214 19.80 12.55 5.46
CA LEU A 214 19.56 13.75 4.65
C LEU A 214 18.48 14.67 5.23
N GLY A 215 17.80 14.24 6.29
CA GLY A 215 16.81 15.01 7.03
C GLY A 215 15.37 14.90 6.50
N ALA A 216 14.46 15.44 7.31
CA ALA A 216 13.02 15.32 7.09
C ALA A 216 12.55 16.12 5.87
N ALA A 217 13.06 17.32 5.66
CA ALA A 217 12.66 18.17 4.53
C ALA A 217 12.95 17.51 3.18
N LEU A 218 14.14 16.89 3.03
CA LEU A 218 14.49 16.19 1.81
C LEU A 218 13.61 14.98 1.60
N LEU A 219 13.32 14.21 2.66
CA LEU A 219 12.39 13.10 2.60
C LEU A 219 10.96 13.55 2.21
N GLY A 220 10.51 14.70 2.69
CA GLY A 220 9.21 15.26 2.34
C GLY A 220 9.11 15.60 0.85
N ASN A 221 10.11 16.28 0.31
CA ASN A 221 10.21 16.60 -1.12
C ASN A 221 10.28 15.32 -1.98
N TYR A 222 11.07 14.34 -1.56
CA TYR A 222 11.17 13.04 -2.19
C TYR A 222 9.83 12.29 -2.16
N SER A 223 9.13 12.30 -1.02
CA SER A 223 7.84 11.64 -0.85
C SER A 223 6.75 12.25 -1.73
N LEU A 224 6.71 13.59 -1.86
CA LEU A 224 5.83 14.26 -2.80
C LEU A 224 6.14 13.86 -4.25
N SER A 225 7.42 13.79 -4.60
CA SER A 225 7.84 13.35 -5.93
C SER A 225 7.36 11.93 -6.24
N LEU A 226 7.52 11.00 -5.29
CA LEU A 226 6.99 9.64 -5.40
C LEU A 226 5.46 9.60 -5.57
N GLN A 227 4.72 10.46 -4.86
CA GLN A 227 3.25 10.54 -4.99
C GLN A 227 2.85 11.01 -6.39
N ILE A 228 3.54 12.01 -6.94
CA ILE A 228 3.29 12.53 -8.29
C ILE A 228 3.55 11.43 -9.33
N ILE A 229 4.71 10.78 -9.27
CA ILE A 229 5.05 9.68 -10.19
C ILE A 229 4.05 8.53 -10.07
N SER A 230 3.67 8.16 -8.84
CA SER A 230 2.68 7.11 -8.60
C SER A 230 1.32 7.45 -9.19
N MET A 231 0.88 8.71 -9.10
CA MET A 231 -0.35 9.18 -9.75
C MET A 231 -0.27 9.06 -11.28
N MET A 232 0.84 9.46 -11.88
CA MET A 232 1.05 9.33 -13.33
C MET A 232 1.02 7.86 -13.76
N MET A 233 1.54 6.95 -12.93
CA MET A 233 1.56 5.50 -13.18
C MET A 233 0.19 4.83 -13.06
N ILE A 234 -0.85 5.50 -12.54
CA ILE A 234 -2.23 4.95 -12.47
C ILE A 234 -2.71 4.59 -13.88
N PHE A 235 -2.45 5.41 -14.88
CA PHE A 235 -2.85 5.13 -16.26
C PHE A 235 -2.21 3.84 -16.79
N SER A 236 -0.91 3.67 -16.60
CA SER A 236 -0.20 2.43 -16.96
C SER A 236 -0.74 1.20 -16.21
N ALA A 237 -1.14 1.37 -14.94
CA ALA A 237 -1.74 0.31 -14.15
C ALA A 237 -3.12 -0.11 -14.67
N ILE A 238 -3.93 0.84 -15.16
CA ILE A 238 -5.24 0.58 -15.78
C ILE A 238 -5.05 -0.24 -17.06
N LEU A 239 -4.15 0.19 -17.94
CA LEU A 239 -3.87 -0.52 -19.19
C LEU A 239 -3.40 -1.96 -18.91
N TYR A 240 -2.48 -2.15 -17.97
CA TYR A 240 -2.01 -3.47 -17.57
C TYR A 240 -3.14 -4.38 -17.05
N LYS A 241 -4.02 -3.86 -16.18
CA LYS A 241 -5.18 -4.63 -15.68
C LYS A 241 -6.16 -5.03 -16.78
N TYR A 242 -6.27 -4.23 -17.84
CA TYR A 242 -7.07 -4.59 -19.02
C TYR A 242 -6.35 -5.64 -19.89
N MET A 243 -5.04 -5.50 -20.04
CA MET A 243 -4.20 -6.32 -20.90
C MET A 243 -4.09 -7.77 -20.41
N LEU A 244 -3.85 -7.97 -19.11
CA LEU A 244 -3.57 -9.27 -18.52
C LEU A 244 -4.62 -10.35 -18.78
N PRO A 245 -5.96 -10.10 -18.64
CA PRO A 245 -6.98 -11.10 -18.97
C PRO A 245 -7.09 -11.38 -20.47
N GLN A 246 -6.84 -10.38 -21.29
CA GLN A 246 -6.90 -10.51 -22.75
C GLN A 246 -5.77 -11.41 -23.25
N GLU A 247 -4.54 -11.19 -22.77
CA GLU A 247 -3.39 -12.02 -23.09
C GLU A 247 -3.59 -13.46 -22.65
N SER A 248 -4.08 -13.64 -21.41
CA SER A 248 -4.38 -14.98 -20.86
C SER A 248 -5.47 -15.73 -21.66
N ALA A 249 -6.35 -15.01 -22.35
CA ALA A 249 -7.39 -15.56 -23.21
C ALA A 249 -6.92 -15.78 -24.66
N GLY A 250 -5.66 -15.47 -24.98
CA GLY A 250 -5.06 -15.66 -26.31
C GLY A 250 -5.40 -14.55 -27.33
N TYR A 251 -5.94 -13.40 -26.87
CA TYR A 251 -6.20 -12.27 -27.76
C TYR A 251 -4.91 -11.54 -28.11
N ASN A 252 -4.85 -10.98 -29.31
CA ASN A 252 -3.74 -10.13 -29.72
C ASN A 252 -3.82 -8.78 -28.98
N ILE A 253 -2.83 -8.53 -28.12
CA ILE A 253 -2.73 -7.32 -27.29
C ILE A 253 -1.60 -6.37 -27.72
N GLU A 254 -1.03 -6.60 -28.90
CA GLU A 254 0.14 -5.84 -29.37
C GLU A 254 -0.14 -4.33 -29.48
N LEU A 255 -1.35 -3.96 -29.90
CA LEU A 255 -1.77 -2.57 -29.94
C LEU A 255 -1.78 -1.95 -28.53
N ILE A 256 -2.24 -2.69 -27.53
CA ILE A 256 -2.29 -2.20 -26.14
C ILE A 256 -0.88 -2.07 -25.57
N LYS A 257 0.03 -3.01 -25.87
CA LYS A 257 1.46 -2.92 -25.50
C LYS A 257 2.10 -1.66 -26.10
N LYS A 258 1.88 -1.40 -27.37
CA LYS A 258 2.33 -0.18 -28.05
C LYS A 258 1.75 1.10 -27.40
N LEU A 259 0.46 1.09 -27.07
CA LEU A 259 -0.21 2.19 -26.41
C LEU A 259 0.35 2.44 -24.99
N LEU A 260 0.69 1.38 -24.25
CA LEU A 260 1.31 1.49 -22.94
C LEU A 260 2.71 2.10 -23.02
N ILE A 261 3.53 1.68 -23.99
CA ILE A 261 4.86 2.27 -24.21
C ILE A 261 4.73 3.73 -24.64
N PHE A 262 3.87 4.02 -25.63
CA PHE A 262 3.67 5.39 -26.13
C PHE A 262 3.17 6.33 -25.03
N SER A 263 2.18 5.88 -24.23
CA SER A 263 1.70 6.67 -23.08
C SER A 263 2.77 6.90 -22.03
N SER A 264 3.64 5.92 -21.78
CA SER A 264 4.73 6.08 -20.81
C SER A 264 5.75 7.15 -21.25
N ILE A 265 6.02 7.26 -22.56
CA ILE A 265 6.87 8.31 -23.11
C ILE A 265 6.20 9.68 -22.93
N ILE A 266 4.92 9.81 -23.25
CA ILE A 266 4.16 11.05 -23.04
C ILE A 266 4.18 11.44 -21.57
N LEU A 267 3.89 10.51 -20.66
CA LEU A 267 3.91 10.76 -19.22
C LEU A 267 5.30 11.19 -18.74
N THR A 268 6.38 10.59 -19.26
CA THR A 268 7.75 11.02 -18.95
C THR A 268 7.99 12.47 -19.39
N ILE A 269 7.57 12.84 -20.60
CA ILE A 269 7.69 14.23 -21.10
C ILE A 269 6.88 15.19 -20.22
N ILE A 270 5.65 14.83 -19.87
CA ILE A 270 4.82 15.63 -18.95
C ILE A 270 5.50 15.79 -17.59
N GLY A 271 6.00 14.68 -17.00
CA GLY A 271 6.69 14.69 -15.71
C GLY A 271 7.96 15.53 -15.72
N PHE A 272 8.70 15.52 -16.82
CA PHE A 272 9.96 16.25 -16.93
C PHE A 272 9.78 17.76 -17.23
N PHE A 273 8.83 18.14 -18.09
CA PHE A 273 8.66 19.52 -18.54
C PHE A 273 7.47 20.25 -17.90
N ILE A 274 6.34 19.59 -17.76
CA ILE A 274 5.07 20.24 -17.35
C ILE A 274 4.92 20.24 -15.82
N VAL A 275 5.15 19.10 -15.16
CA VAL A 275 4.98 18.98 -13.71
C VAL A 275 5.87 19.98 -12.94
N PRO A 276 7.14 20.22 -13.31
CA PRO A 276 7.98 21.24 -12.67
C PRO A 276 7.43 22.67 -12.71
N ILE A 277 6.62 23.01 -13.70
CA ILE A 277 5.96 24.32 -13.82
C ILE A 277 4.75 24.39 -12.87
N ILE A 278 4.05 23.28 -12.68
CA ILE A 278 2.84 23.19 -11.87
C ILE A 278 3.15 23.12 -10.36
N VAL A 279 4.22 22.40 -9.98
CA VAL A 279 4.59 22.16 -8.58
C VAL A 279 4.72 23.45 -7.76
N PRO A 280 5.43 24.51 -8.19
CA PRO A 280 5.53 25.74 -7.41
C PRO A 280 4.19 26.45 -7.19
N THR A 281 3.24 26.25 -8.11
CA THR A 281 1.90 26.87 -8.02
C THR A 281 1.00 26.13 -7.02
N ILE A 282 1.01 24.78 -7.03
CA ILE A 282 0.14 23.97 -6.17
C ILE A 282 0.82 23.67 -4.82
N PHE A 283 2.12 23.44 -4.83
CA PHE A 283 2.94 23.06 -3.68
C PHE A 283 4.10 24.03 -3.47
N PRO A 284 3.85 25.31 -3.17
CA PRO A 284 4.90 26.35 -3.11
C PRO A 284 5.99 26.07 -2.05
N LYS A 285 5.69 25.23 -1.04
CA LYS A 285 6.64 24.82 -0.02
C LYS A 285 7.61 23.72 -0.46
N TYR A 286 7.37 23.09 -1.62
CA TYR A 286 8.08 21.89 -2.10
C TYR A 286 8.89 22.16 -3.40
N THR A 287 9.52 23.31 -3.50
CA THR A 287 10.33 23.66 -4.67
C THR A 287 11.48 22.68 -4.93
N ASP A 288 12.05 22.12 -3.85
CA ASP A 288 13.13 21.14 -3.92
C ASP A 288 12.67 19.75 -4.41
N ALA A 289 11.35 19.51 -4.55
CA ALA A 289 10.82 18.31 -5.17
C ALA A 289 10.97 18.30 -6.70
N ILE A 290 11.26 19.47 -7.32
CA ILE A 290 11.31 19.60 -8.79
C ILE A 290 12.39 18.71 -9.39
N GLU A 291 13.61 18.74 -8.86
CA GLU A 291 14.71 17.94 -9.40
C GLU A 291 14.48 16.42 -9.22
N PRO A 292 14.08 15.91 -8.04
CA PRO A 292 13.65 14.53 -7.91
C PRO A 292 12.53 14.13 -8.89
N ILE A 293 11.51 14.97 -9.12
CA ILE A 293 10.43 14.69 -10.08
C ILE A 293 10.97 14.51 -11.49
N LYS A 294 11.85 15.40 -11.95
CA LYS A 294 12.47 15.30 -13.29
C LYS A 294 13.23 13.98 -13.44
N ILE A 295 14.09 13.65 -12.47
CA ILE A 295 14.89 12.42 -12.51
C ILE A 295 13.98 11.19 -12.48
N MET A 296 13.03 11.15 -11.56
CA MET A 296 12.12 10.02 -11.38
C MET A 296 11.14 9.83 -12.56
N SER A 297 10.85 10.90 -13.32
CA SER A 297 10.01 10.80 -14.53
C SER A 297 10.58 9.82 -15.55
N PHE A 298 11.90 9.69 -15.66
CA PHE A 298 12.52 8.69 -16.53
C PHE A 298 12.23 7.25 -16.11
N SER A 299 11.92 7.01 -14.84
CA SER A 299 11.56 5.66 -14.36
C SER A 299 10.19 5.18 -14.86
N ILE A 300 9.33 6.08 -15.32
CA ILE A 300 7.98 5.73 -15.82
C ILE A 300 8.07 4.77 -17.01
N ILE A 301 9.04 4.94 -17.91
CA ILE A 301 9.21 4.07 -19.08
C ILE A 301 9.58 2.65 -18.66
N PRO A 302 10.71 2.40 -17.96
CA PRO A 302 11.07 1.04 -17.57
C PRO A 302 10.05 0.40 -16.63
N MET A 303 9.41 1.14 -15.72
CA MET A 303 8.34 0.62 -14.87
C MET A 303 7.08 0.24 -15.66
N SER A 304 6.79 0.91 -16.77
CA SER A 304 5.68 0.53 -17.65
C SER A 304 6.03 -0.68 -18.50
N ILE A 305 7.26 -0.76 -19.03
CA ILE A 305 7.75 -1.91 -19.81
C ILE A 305 7.79 -3.18 -18.95
N SER A 306 8.19 -3.09 -17.69
CA SER A 306 8.25 -4.26 -16.79
C SER A 306 6.88 -4.92 -16.52
N ARG A 307 5.78 -4.29 -16.92
CA ARG A 307 4.41 -4.84 -16.85
C ARG A 307 3.98 -5.58 -18.12
N ILE A 308 4.75 -5.49 -19.21
CA ILE A 308 4.49 -6.16 -20.48
C ILE A 308 5.05 -7.58 -20.48
#